data_9a87f7558ac7c1f33929c2332c39027c
#
_entry.id   9a87f7558ac7c1f33929c2332c39027c
#
_cell.length_a   1.000
_cell.length_b   1.000
_cell.length_c   1.000
_cell.angle_alpha   90.00
_cell.angle_beta   90.00
_cell.angle_gamma   90.00
#
_symmetry.space_group_name_H-M   'P 1'
#
loop_
_entity.id
_entity.type
_entity.pdbx_description
1 polymer ?
#
loop_
_entity_poly.entity_id
_entity_poly.type
_entity_poly.pdbx_seq_one_letter_code
_entity_poly.pdbx_strand_id
1 'polypeptide(L)'
;MPHRSRLSILLLDLPPEHHVAGSDFWAGATGRTAEPDHTDDEWSSLGTFADGWNVEIQRTGSGTPPRWHVDIESDDIPAEVARLEKLGATRHKDMGSFWQMLDPAGLVFCVVGVQTGEEFDRHAVTWP
;
A
#
# COMPACT_ATOMS: atom_id res chain seq x y z
N MET A 1 -7.02 -22.07 -9.34
CA MET A 1 -5.55 -22.03 -9.20
C MET A 1 -5.19 -21.38 -7.88
N PRO A 2 -4.28 -21.98 -7.11
CA PRO A 2 -3.80 -21.32 -5.90
C PRO A 2 -3.03 -20.03 -6.24
N HIS A 3 -3.12 -19.08 -5.34
CA HIS A 3 -2.34 -17.85 -5.42
C HIS A 3 -1.91 -17.44 -4.03
N ARG A 4 -0.99 -16.50 -3.97
CA ARG A 4 -0.46 -16.02 -2.69
C ARG A 4 -0.70 -14.52 -2.55
N SER A 5 -0.90 -14.09 -1.33
CA SER A 5 -0.98 -12.67 -1.01
C SER A 5 -0.54 -12.39 0.43
N ARG A 6 -0.23 -11.13 0.68
CA ARG A 6 -0.02 -10.61 2.03
C ARG A 6 -0.27 -9.11 2.09
N LEU A 7 -0.74 -8.64 3.23
CA LEU A 7 -0.75 -7.22 3.53
C LEU A 7 0.68 -6.83 3.90
N SER A 8 1.28 -5.88 3.18
CA SER A 8 2.72 -5.65 3.28
C SER A 8 3.16 -4.21 3.29
N ILE A 9 2.34 -3.29 2.79
CA ILE A 9 2.73 -1.89 2.66
C ILE A 9 1.67 -1.02 3.33
N LEU A 10 2.13 -0.18 4.26
CA LEU A 10 1.32 0.85 4.89
C LEU A 10 1.72 2.17 4.23
N LEU A 11 0.74 2.85 3.63
CA LEU A 11 0.98 4.09 2.91
C LEU A 11 0.38 5.27 3.64
N LEU A 12 1.16 6.32 3.69
CA LEU A 12 0.75 7.62 4.21
C LEU A 12 0.47 8.51 3.01
N ASP A 13 -0.81 8.77 2.74
CA ASP A 13 -1.24 9.62 1.63
C ASP A 13 -1.29 11.07 2.09
N LEU A 14 -0.44 11.90 1.53
CA LEU A 14 -0.35 13.32 1.90
C LEU A 14 -0.50 14.21 0.66
N PRO A 15 -1.46 15.13 0.65
CA PRO A 15 -1.57 16.11 -0.42
C PRO A 15 -0.39 17.10 -0.35
N PRO A 16 -0.11 17.84 -1.45
CA PRO A 16 1.06 18.74 -1.50
C PRO A 16 1.14 19.74 -0.35
N GLU A 17 0.00 20.28 0.06
CA GLU A 17 -0.09 21.27 1.14
C GLU A 17 0.31 20.72 2.51
N HIS A 18 0.35 19.40 2.69
CA HIS A 18 0.72 18.75 3.93
C HIS A 18 1.91 17.78 3.79
N HIS A 19 2.45 17.65 2.58
CA HIS A 19 3.43 16.63 2.27
C HIS A 19 4.74 16.80 3.05
N VAL A 20 5.32 18.02 3.07
CA VAL A 20 6.59 18.25 3.76
C VAL A 20 6.42 18.09 5.27
N ALA A 21 5.42 18.78 5.84
CA ALA A 21 5.20 18.75 7.29
C ALA A 21 4.84 17.34 7.78
N GLY A 22 4.00 16.63 7.03
CA GLY A 22 3.61 15.25 7.38
C GLY A 22 4.77 14.27 7.25
N SER A 23 5.56 14.37 6.19
CA SER A 23 6.75 13.52 6.00
C SER A 23 7.77 13.74 7.12
N ASP A 24 8.05 14.98 7.46
CA ASP A 24 8.98 15.32 8.53
C ASP A 24 8.50 14.83 9.88
N PHE A 25 7.21 14.96 10.14
CA PHE A 25 6.62 14.47 11.39
C PHE A 25 6.80 12.96 11.53
N TRP A 26 6.42 12.19 10.50
CA TRP A 26 6.47 10.73 10.60
C TRP A 26 7.89 10.18 10.54
N ALA A 27 8.80 10.85 9.83
CA ALA A 27 10.22 10.53 9.90
C ALA A 27 10.74 10.72 11.33
N GLY A 28 10.43 11.85 11.95
CA GLY A 28 10.82 12.11 13.33
C GLY A 28 10.15 11.17 14.33
N ALA A 29 8.87 10.92 14.19
CA ALA A 29 8.13 10.04 15.09
C ALA A 29 8.62 8.60 15.04
N THR A 30 9.09 8.13 13.88
CA THR A 30 9.59 6.77 13.71
C THR A 30 11.11 6.65 13.93
N GLY A 31 11.81 7.77 14.04
CA GLY A 31 13.27 7.78 14.09
C GLY A 31 13.91 7.39 12.77
N ARG A 32 13.22 7.61 11.67
CA ARG A 32 13.66 7.23 10.32
C ARG A 32 13.88 8.47 9.46
N THR A 33 14.55 8.26 8.32
CA THR A 33 14.70 9.29 7.30
C THR A 33 13.80 8.93 6.13
N ALA A 34 13.04 9.90 5.62
CA ALA A 34 12.24 9.67 4.43
C ALA A 34 13.16 9.70 3.20
N GLU A 35 13.33 8.55 2.55
CA GLU A 35 14.17 8.41 1.36
C GLU A 35 13.30 8.59 0.11
N PRO A 36 13.59 9.60 -0.73
CA PRO A 36 12.81 9.79 -1.95
C PRO A 36 13.07 8.69 -2.97
N ASP A 37 12.05 8.37 -3.75
CA ASP A 37 12.21 7.53 -4.92
C ASP A 37 12.85 8.37 -6.04
N HIS A 38 13.99 7.94 -6.57
CA HIS A 38 14.72 8.69 -7.58
C HIS A 38 14.07 8.63 -8.97
N THR A 39 13.11 7.73 -9.17
CA THR A 39 12.41 7.57 -10.45
C THR A 39 11.01 8.20 -10.45
N ASP A 40 10.46 8.49 -9.27
CA ASP A 40 9.11 9.05 -9.12
C ASP A 40 9.03 9.87 -7.84
N ASP A 41 9.00 11.19 -7.97
CA ASP A 41 9.01 12.13 -6.85
C ASP A 41 7.69 12.17 -6.05
N GLU A 42 6.66 11.47 -6.50
CA GLU A 42 5.45 11.27 -5.68
C GLU A 42 5.71 10.38 -4.48
N TRP A 43 6.77 9.56 -4.53
CA TRP A 43 7.02 8.52 -3.54
C TRP A 43 8.25 8.79 -2.71
N SER A 44 8.14 8.46 -1.45
CA SER A 44 9.27 8.34 -0.53
C SER A 44 9.02 7.20 0.43
N SER A 45 10.07 6.71 1.07
CA SER A 45 10.00 5.52 1.92
C SER A 45 10.56 5.82 3.29
N LEU A 46 9.89 5.33 4.33
CA LEU A 46 10.42 5.27 5.68
C LEU A 46 11.11 3.93 5.96
N GLY A 47 11.14 3.06 4.97
CA GLY A 47 11.85 1.79 5.03
C GLY A 47 11.03 0.62 5.52
N THR A 48 11.75 -0.44 5.85
CA THR A 48 11.17 -1.72 6.26
C THR A 48 11.05 -1.78 7.78
N PHE A 49 9.90 -2.23 8.25
CA PHE A 49 9.58 -2.45 9.65
C PHE A 49 9.46 -3.94 9.94
N ALA A 50 8.83 -4.30 11.07
CA ALA A 50 8.70 -5.69 11.49
C ALA A 50 8.03 -6.57 10.41
N ASP A 51 8.48 -7.82 10.28
CA ASP A 51 7.98 -8.81 9.33
C ASP A 51 8.07 -8.37 7.87
N GLY A 52 9.02 -7.48 7.55
CA GLY A 52 9.21 -7.00 6.21
C GLY A 52 8.09 -6.08 5.71
N TRP A 53 7.35 -5.45 6.61
CA TRP A 53 6.39 -4.41 6.25
C TRP A 53 7.13 -3.14 5.86
N ASN A 54 6.75 -2.55 4.74
CA ASN A 54 7.26 -1.24 4.33
C ASN A 54 6.27 -0.16 4.72
N VAL A 55 6.80 0.99 5.13
CA VAL A 55 6.01 2.21 5.31
C VAL A 55 6.44 3.20 4.24
N GLU A 56 5.50 3.55 3.38
CA GLU A 56 5.75 4.43 2.23
C GLU A 56 4.94 5.71 2.38
N ILE A 57 5.42 6.78 1.75
CA ILE A 57 4.72 8.06 1.71
C ILE A 57 4.39 8.36 0.25
N GLN A 58 3.13 8.65 -0.03
CA GLN A 58 2.67 9.04 -1.35
C GLN A 58 2.18 10.49 -1.32
N ARG A 59 2.69 11.32 -2.24
CA ARG A 59 2.11 12.64 -2.46
C ARG A 59 0.89 12.50 -3.36
N THR A 60 -0.27 12.80 -2.80
CA THR A 60 -1.55 12.74 -3.52
C THR A 60 -1.92 14.11 -4.11
N GLY A 61 -3.05 14.19 -4.79
CA GLY A 61 -3.52 15.43 -5.39
C GLY A 61 -3.89 16.50 -4.36
N SER A 62 -3.78 17.76 -4.77
CA SER A 62 -4.16 18.90 -3.93
C SER A 62 -5.62 18.79 -3.51
N GLY A 63 -5.90 19.11 -2.25
CA GLY A 63 -7.24 19.07 -1.68
C GLY A 63 -7.73 17.69 -1.25
N THR A 64 -6.95 16.63 -1.47
CA THR A 64 -7.31 15.31 -0.95
C THR A 64 -7.05 15.27 0.56
N PRO A 65 -7.94 14.63 1.35
CA PRO A 65 -7.66 14.50 2.79
C PRO A 65 -6.48 13.59 3.05
N PRO A 66 -5.61 13.93 4.01
CA PRO A 66 -4.56 13.01 4.45
C PRO A 66 -5.18 11.72 4.99
N ARG A 67 -4.55 10.59 4.69
CA ARG A 67 -5.05 9.30 5.16
C ARG A 67 -3.96 8.25 5.16
N TRP A 68 -4.16 7.19 5.91
CA TRP A 68 -3.41 5.96 5.77
C TRP A 68 -4.20 5.00 4.89
N HIS A 69 -3.51 4.27 4.02
CA HIS A 69 -4.10 3.10 3.37
C HIS A 69 -3.09 1.98 3.31
N VAL A 70 -3.55 0.78 2.99
CA VAL A 70 -2.68 -0.40 2.95
C VAL A 70 -2.72 -1.01 1.56
N ASP A 71 -1.61 -1.64 1.18
CA ASP A 71 -1.53 -2.46 -0.01
C ASP A 71 -1.46 -3.93 0.37
N ILE A 72 -2.23 -4.73 -0.35
CA ILE A 72 -2.11 -6.18 -0.35
C ILE A 72 -1.37 -6.57 -1.61
N GLU A 73 -0.21 -7.18 -1.45
CA GLU A 73 0.55 -7.75 -2.56
C GLU A 73 -0.02 -9.10 -2.95
N SER A 74 -0.07 -9.38 -4.24
CA SER A 74 -0.47 -10.70 -4.73
C SER A 74 0.30 -11.07 -5.98
N ASP A 75 0.57 -12.35 -6.12
CA ASP A 75 1.13 -12.93 -7.35
C ASP A 75 0.04 -13.22 -8.41
N ASP A 76 -1.23 -12.98 -8.06
CA ASP A 76 -2.36 -13.07 -8.98
C ASP A 76 -3.43 -12.07 -8.55
N ILE A 77 -3.35 -10.87 -9.09
CA ILE A 77 -4.26 -9.77 -8.71
C ILE A 77 -5.72 -10.12 -8.96
N PRO A 78 -6.11 -10.63 -10.16
CA PRO A 78 -7.53 -10.98 -10.38
C PRO A 78 -8.07 -12.01 -9.39
N ALA A 79 -7.27 -13.03 -9.06
CA ALA A 79 -7.68 -14.05 -8.10
C ALA A 79 -7.81 -13.47 -6.68
N GLU A 80 -6.91 -12.60 -6.29
CA GLU A 80 -6.97 -11.95 -4.98
C GLU A 80 -8.17 -11.01 -4.88
N VAL A 81 -8.43 -10.20 -5.91
CA VAL A 81 -9.62 -9.33 -5.94
C VAL A 81 -10.89 -10.17 -5.78
N ALA A 82 -11.01 -11.28 -6.50
CA ALA A 82 -12.18 -12.15 -6.39
C ALA A 82 -12.32 -12.76 -4.99
N ARG A 83 -11.20 -13.16 -4.37
CA ARG A 83 -11.21 -13.68 -3.00
C ARG A 83 -11.69 -12.62 -2.01
N LEU A 84 -11.18 -11.41 -2.12
CA LEU A 84 -11.54 -10.30 -1.22
C LEU A 84 -13.01 -9.87 -1.41
N GLU A 85 -13.52 -9.91 -2.65
CA GLU A 85 -14.95 -9.64 -2.89
C GLU A 85 -15.85 -10.64 -2.17
N LYS A 86 -15.46 -11.91 -2.11
CA LYS A 86 -16.19 -12.92 -1.34
C LYS A 86 -16.18 -12.63 0.16
N LEU A 87 -15.17 -11.92 0.65
CA LEU A 87 -15.09 -11.50 2.04
C LEU A 87 -15.85 -10.20 2.33
N GLY A 88 -16.40 -9.55 1.30
CA GLY A 88 -17.21 -8.34 1.45
C GLY A 88 -16.59 -7.06 0.91
N ALA A 89 -15.42 -7.13 0.30
CA ALA A 89 -14.82 -5.96 -0.35
C ALA A 89 -15.55 -5.62 -1.65
N THR A 90 -15.45 -4.36 -2.07
CA THR A 90 -15.97 -3.91 -3.35
C THR A 90 -14.87 -3.28 -4.17
N ARG A 91 -14.95 -3.44 -5.49
CA ARG A 91 -14.05 -2.76 -6.42
C ARG A 91 -14.42 -1.29 -6.45
N HIS A 92 -13.41 -0.45 -6.34
CA HIS A 92 -13.62 0.99 -6.34
C HIS A 92 -13.09 1.62 -7.62
N LYS A 93 -11.83 1.36 -7.98
CA LYS A 93 -11.21 1.99 -9.15
C LYS A 93 -10.19 1.06 -9.78
N ASP A 94 -10.34 0.86 -11.09
CA ASP A 94 -9.34 0.15 -11.91
C ASP A 94 -8.20 1.13 -12.22
N MET A 95 -7.01 0.81 -11.72
CA MET A 95 -5.81 1.64 -11.90
C MET A 95 -4.92 1.16 -13.04
N GLY A 96 -5.39 0.18 -13.82
CA GLY A 96 -4.63 -0.43 -14.90
C GLY A 96 -3.83 -1.62 -14.44
N SER A 97 -2.72 -1.39 -13.73
CA SER A 97 -1.84 -2.46 -13.24
C SER A 97 -2.22 -2.99 -11.86
N PHE A 98 -3.15 -2.34 -11.14
CA PHE A 98 -3.62 -2.76 -9.82
C PHE A 98 -5.06 -2.28 -9.60
N TRP A 99 -5.66 -2.72 -8.49
CA TRP A 99 -7.02 -2.33 -8.11
C TRP A 99 -7.04 -1.54 -6.82
N GLN A 100 -7.78 -0.44 -6.82
CA GLN A 100 -8.18 0.23 -5.59
C GLN A 100 -9.54 -0.33 -5.17
N MET A 101 -9.62 -0.77 -3.92
CA MET A 101 -10.81 -1.41 -3.38
C MET A 101 -11.29 -0.72 -2.11
N LEU A 102 -12.49 -1.06 -1.70
CA LEU A 102 -13.05 -0.66 -0.41
C LEU A 102 -13.32 -1.90 0.44
N ASP A 103 -13.00 -1.82 1.71
CA ASP A 103 -13.39 -2.84 2.66
C ASP A 103 -14.89 -2.69 3.01
N PRO A 104 -15.49 -3.59 3.82
CA PRO A 104 -16.91 -3.49 4.17
C PRO A 104 -17.29 -2.20 4.90
N ALA A 105 -16.35 -1.54 5.56
CA ALA A 105 -16.59 -0.27 6.24
C ALA A 105 -16.38 0.95 5.33
N GLY A 106 -15.89 0.74 4.11
CA GLY A 106 -15.58 1.83 3.17
C GLY A 106 -14.13 2.31 3.25
N LEU A 107 -13.25 1.60 3.94
CA LEU A 107 -11.82 1.94 3.97
C LEU A 107 -11.16 1.56 2.65
N VAL A 108 -10.38 2.50 2.10
CA VAL A 108 -9.64 2.28 0.86
C VAL A 108 -8.42 1.41 1.12
N PHE A 109 -8.19 0.45 0.24
CA PHE A 109 -6.95 -0.31 0.15
C PHE A 109 -6.68 -0.67 -1.30
N CYS A 110 -5.45 -1.09 -1.60
CA CYS A 110 -5.08 -1.47 -2.96
C CYS A 110 -4.63 -2.92 -3.01
N VAL A 111 -4.89 -3.58 -4.13
CA VAL A 111 -4.35 -4.91 -4.45
C VAL A 111 -3.34 -4.70 -5.57
N VAL A 112 -2.08 -4.98 -5.28
CA VAL A 112 -0.94 -4.67 -6.14
C VAL A 112 -0.13 -5.94 -6.43
N GLY A 113 0.71 -5.87 -7.46
CA GLY A 113 1.68 -6.94 -7.73
C GLY A 113 2.75 -7.02 -6.65
N VAL A 114 3.52 -8.10 -6.67
CA VAL A 114 4.58 -8.32 -5.68
C VAL A 114 5.66 -7.25 -5.80
N GLN A 115 5.96 -6.59 -4.69
CA GLN A 115 6.94 -5.51 -4.60
C GLN A 115 8.04 -5.79 -3.59
N THR A 116 7.80 -6.63 -2.59
CA THR A 116 8.72 -6.85 -1.48
C THR A 116 9.62 -8.07 -1.64
N GLY A 117 9.60 -8.73 -2.80
CA GLY A 117 10.54 -9.80 -3.16
C GLY A 117 10.59 -10.94 -2.14
N GLU A 118 11.76 -11.12 -1.52
CA GLU A 118 11.97 -12.21 -0.54
C GLU A 118 11.04 -12.15 0.65
N GLU A 119 10.67 -10.94 1.09
CA GLU A 119 9.75 -10.80 2.22
C GLU A 119 8.36 -11.30 1.86
N PHE A 120 7.93 -11.11 0.61
CA PHE A 120 6.71 -11.71 0.12
C PHE A 120 6.78 -13.24 0.19
N ASP A 121 7.87 -13.83 -0.28
CA ASP A 121 8.03 -15.30 -0.25
C ASP A 121 8.01 -15.86 1.17
N ARG A 122 8.57 -15.12 2.14
CA ARG A 122 8.61 -15.58 3.54
C ARG A 122 7.26 -15.50 4.24
N HIS A 123 6.44 -14.51 3.89
CA HIS A 123 5.27 -14.17 4.71
C HIS A 123 3.93 -14.32 3.99
N ALA A 124 3.92 -14.48 2.68
CA ALA A 124 2.67 -14.59 1.93
C ALA A 124 1.89 -15.84 2.32
N VAL A 125 0.58 -15.70 2.36
CA VAL A 125 -0.34 -16.81 2.59
C VAL A 125 -0.75 -17.38 1.24
N THR A 126 -0.78 -18.70 1.14
CA THR A 126 -1.28 -19.39 -0.05
C THR A 126 -2.76 -19.68 0.09
N TRP A 127 -3.51 -19.28 -0.91
CA TRP A 127 -4.97 -19.49 -0.97
C TRP A 127 -5.28 -20.55 -2.02
N PRO A 128 -6.18 -21.51 -1.72
CA PRO A 128 -6.57 -22.56 -2.67
C PRO A 128 -7.31 -22.04 -3.89
#